data_0b8dbddcb8ff2b93b79cfb5796964ed3
#
_entry.id   0b8dbddcb8ff2b93b79cfb5796964ed3
#
_cell.length_a   1.000
_cell.length_b   1.000
_cell.length_c   1.000
_cell.angle_alpha   90.00
_cell.angle_beta   90.00
_cell.angle_gamma   90.00
#
_symmetry.space_group_name_H-M   'P 1'
#
loop_
_entity.id
_entity.type
_entity.pdbx_description
1 polymer ?
#
loop_
_entity_poly.entity_id
_entity_poly.type
_entity_poly.pdbx_seq_one_letter_code
_entity_poly.pdbx_strand_id
1 'polypeptide(L)'
;ILIDFRLNEAFMGDVVRGNSRRIYVNVTGESCIDYVDIIKNGQILARMNGPLTPVAPEGDTVRCKVKMDFGWNREEQYVHWQGKLSLDKGKLHGVTPCFRGAAFTSPQEGETEFHTHVNCIVSVNDKETELDMYSSKNPNTTTAAMQAVILDVEMPKDGKIIAEFNGKKFEHTLGELLEGSRSHFMIGWLSEAILFNRAMPESCFTVEHYMEDKEPQRDT
;
A
#
# COMPACT_ATOMS: atom_id res chain seq x y z
N ILE A 1 1.98 7.29 -4.74
CA ILE A 1 3.26 7.25 -5.47
C ILE A 1 4.03 8.51 -5.13
N LEU A 2 5.28 8.35 -4.65
CA LEU A 2 6.22 9.43 -4.45
C LEU A 2 7.21 9.44 -5.61
N ILE A 3 7.52 10.64 -6.13
CA ILE A 3 8.46 10.81 -7.24
C ILE A 3 9.44 11.92 -6.87
N ASP A 4 10.73 11.59 -6.83
CA ASP A 4 11.83 12.57 -6.82
C ASP A 4 12.46 12.54 -8.22
N PHE A 5 12.20 13.57 -8.99
CA PHE A 5 12.76 13.75 -10.33
C PHE A 5 13.60 15.01 -10.36
N ARG A 6 14.86 14.87 -10.79
CA ARG A 6 15.80 15.99 -10.86
C ARG A 6 16.50 16.03 -12.23
N LEU A 7 16.71 17.25 -12.69
CA LEU A 7 17.49 17.55 -13.89
C LEU A 7 18.64 18.49 -13.51
N ASN A 8 19.90 18.01 -13.54
CA ASN A 8 21.07 18.78 -13.11
C ASN A 8 20.88 19.46 -11.73
N GLU A 9 20.43 18.73 -10.73
CA GLU A 9 20.13 19.22 -9.37
C GLU A 9 18.86 20.10 -9.25
N ALA A 10 18.26 20.51 -10.35
CA ALA A 10 17.00 21.25 -10.33
C ALA A 10 15.79 20.32 -10.13
N PHE A 11 14.80 20.81 -9.41
CA PHE A 11 13.57 20.07 -9.10
C PHE A 11 12.49 20.23 -10.18
N MET A 12 11.46 19.42 -10.10
CA MET A 12 10.27 19.57 -10.93
C MET A 12 9.69 20.97 -10.81
N GLY A 13 9.44 21.60 -11.96
CA GLY A 13 8.95 23.00 -12.06
C GLY A 13 10.03 24.03 -12.37
N ASP A 14 11.29 23.70 -12.16
CA ASP A 14 12.40 24.59 -12.50
C ASP A 14 12.68 24.61 -14.02
N VAL A 15 13.27 25.72 -14.49
CA VAL A 15 13.75 25.87 -15.86
C VAL A 15 15.24 25.73 -15.93
N VAL A 16 15.73 24.66 -16.56
CA VAL A 16 17.15 24.39 -16.72
C VAL A 16 17.60 24.74 -18.13
N ARG A 17 18.70 25.50 -18.25
CA ARG A 17 19.35 25.81 -19.53
C ARG A 17 20.71 25.13 -19.59
N GLY A 18 21.00 24.47 -20.72
CA GLY A 18 22.29 23.80 -20.93
C GLY A 18 22.18 22.60 -21.87
N ASN A 19 23.32 22.16 -22.40
CA ASN A 19 23.39 21.06 -23.37
C ASN A 19 23.66 19.70 -22.69
N SER A 20 24.08 19.69 -21.45
CA SER A 20 24.26 18.45 -20.65
C SER A 20 23.12 18.33 -19.66
N ARG A 21 22.46 17.19 -19.69
CA ARG A 21 21.29 16.87 -18.85
C ARG A 21 21.55 15.58 -18.10
N ARG A 22 21.81 15.69 -16.81
CA ARG A 22 21.87 14.56 -15.89
C ARG A 22 20.49 14.39 -15.28
N ILE A 23 19.89 13.25 -15.50
CA ILE A 23 18.56 12.92 -15.01
C ILE A 23 18.71 11.94 -13.85
N TYR A 24 18.09 12.28 -12.73
CA TYR A 24 17.88 11.41 -11.59
C TYR A 24 16.39 11.20 -11.40
N VAL A 25 15.98 9.95 -11.18
CA VAL A 25 14.62 9.62 -10.82
C VAL A 25 14.60 8.58 -9.72
N ASN A 26 13.80 8.83 -8.68
CA ASN A 26 13.46 7.87 -7.65
C ASN A 26 11.94 7.83 -7.53
N VAL A 27 11.36 6.66 -7.70
CA VAL A 27 9.91 6.42 -7.62
C VAL A 27 9.65 5.38 -6.54
N THR A 28 8.79 5.73 -5.57
CA THR A 28 8.30 4.79 -4.55
C THR A 28 6.78 4.66 -4.68
N GLY A 29 6.33 3.43 -4.93
CA GLY A 29 4.91 3.07 -5.03
C GLY A 29 4.35 2.51 -3.72
N GLU A 30 3.02 2.43 -3.62
CA GLU A 30 2.33 1.69 -2.55
C GLU A 30 2.15 0.19 -2.89
N SER A 31 2.44 -0.19 -4.13
CA SER A 31 2.40 -1.55 -4.65
C SER A 31 3.58 -1.74 -5.60
N CYS A 32 3.71 -2.93 -6.19
CA CYS A 32 4.72 -3.20 -7.21
C CYS A 32 4.66 -2.18 -8.33
N ILE A 33 5.82 -1.67 -8.72
CA ILE A 33 5.99 -0.84 -9.90
C ILE A 33 6.19 -1.76 -11.09
N ASP A 34 5.37 -1.63 -12.10
CA ASP A 34 5.49 -2.37 -13.35
C ASP A 34 6.61 -1.77 -14.22
N TYR A 35 6.53 -0.47 -14.45
CA TYR A 35 7.60 0.28 -15.13
C TYR A 35 7.56 1.77 -14.79
N VAL A 36 8.67 2.44 -15.07
CA VAL A 36 8.82 3.90 -15.02
C VAL A 36 9.34 4.37 -16.37
N ASP A 37 8.61 5.29 -17.01
CA ASP A 37 9.01 5.93 -18.27
C ASP A 37 9.53 7.35 -18.01
N ILE A 38 10.69 7.66 -18.58
CA ILE A 38 11.15 9.04 -18.75
C ILE A 38 10.74 9.48 -20.15
N ILE A 39 9.88 10.50 -20.22
CA ILE A 39 9.34 11.02 -21.47
C ILE A 39 9.96 12.39 -21.76
N LYS A 40 10.47 12.57 -22.98
CA LYS A 40 11.02 13.82 -23.50
C LYS A 40 10.33 14.15 -24.83
N ASN A 41 9.72 15.33 -24.92
CA ASN A 41 9.04 15.79 -26.13
C ASN A 41 8.01 14.78 -26.70
N GLY A 42 7.26 14.12 -25.81
CA GLY A 42 6.26 13.13 -26.18
C GLY A 42 6.80 11.75 -26.58
N GLN A 43 8.11 11.52 -26.46
CA GLN A 43 8.75 10.24 -26.76
C GLN A 43 9.39 9.64 -25.51
N ILE A 44 9.36 8.31 -25.41
CA ILE A 44 10.02 7.59 -24.32
C ILE A 44 11.54 7.70 -24.55
N LEU A 45 12.22 8.36 -23.62
CA LEU A 45 13.67 8.48 -23.60
C LEU A 45 14.31 7.25 -22.93
N ALA A 46 13.71 6.75 -21.86
CA ALA A 46 14.15 5.55 -21.15
C ALA A 46 12.95 4.87 -20.49
N ARG A 47 13.02 3.53 -20.38
CA ARG A 47 12.07 2.73 -19.60
C ARG A 47 12.84 1.85 -18.63
N MET A 48 12.50 1.92 -17.35
CA MET A 48 12.95 1.03 -16.30
C MET A 48 11.80 0.11 -15.94
N ASN A 49 11.96 -1.20 -16.12
CA ASN A 49 10.95 -2.18 -15.73
C ASN A 49 11.15 -2.58 -14.28
N GLY A 50 10.06 -2.74 -13.55
CA GLY A 50 10.05 -3.38 -12.24
C GLY A 50 10.39 -4.88 -12.33
N PRO A 51 10.60 -5.56 -11.21
CA PRO A 51 10.88 -6.98 -11.21
C PRO A 51 9.66 -7.77 -11.69
N LEU A 52 9.87 -8.66 -12.67
CA LEU A 52 8.81 -9.56 -13.18
C LEU A 52 8.28 -10.52 -12.12
N THR A 53 9.12 -10.85 -11.15
CA THR A 53 8.77 -11.71 -10.01
C THR A 53 9.44 -11.14 -8.77
N PRO A 54 8.70 -10.99 -7.65
CA PRO A 54 9.31 -10.59 -6.39
C PRO A 54 10.40 -11.59 -6.00
N VAL A 55 11.63 -11.12 -5.93
CA VAL A 55 12.76 -11.91 -5.44
C VAL A 55 12.75 -11.82 -3.94
N ALA A 56 12.91 -12.97 -3.25
CA ALA A 56 13.04 -12.97 -1.80
C ALA A 56 14.25 -12.11 -1.41
N PRO A 57 14.06 -11.09 -0.55
CA PRO A 57 15.14 -10.20 -0.18
C PRO A 57 16.23 -10.96 0.58
N GLU A 58 17.48 -10.58 0.34
CA GLU A 58 18.61 -11.07 1.11
C GLU A 58 18.65 -10.41 2.49
N GLY A 59 19.30 -11.07 3.45
CA GLY A 59 19.49 -10.57 4.81
C GLY A 59 18.41 -11.05 5.80
N ASP A 60 18.70 -10.84 7.09
CA ASP A 60 17.84 -11.28 8.18
C ASP A 60 16.68 -10.31 8.42
N THR A 61 16.92 -9.01 8.27
CA THR A 61 15.91 -7.95 8.38
C THR A 61 15.61 -7.39 7.00
N VAL A 62 14.33 -7.30 6.66
CA VAL A 62 13.89 -6.84 5.35
C VAL A 62 12.78 -5.81 5.48
N ARG A 63 12.75 -4.86 4.54
CA ARG A 63 11.68 -3.89 4.41
C ARG A 63 10.68 -4.36 3.38
N CYS A 64 9.41 -4.39 3.77
CA CYS A 64 8.32 -4.86 2.95
C CYS A 64 7.08 -4.00 3.13
N LYS A 65 6.21 -4.00 2.12
CA LYS A 65 4.82 -3.56 2.25
C LYS A 65 3.89 -4.76 2.30
N VAL A 66 2.97 -4.76 3.27
CA VAL A 66 1.98 -5.81 3.45
C VAL A 66 0.60 -5.18 3.47
N LYS A 67 -0.21 -5.51 2.47
CA LYS A 67 -1.60 -5.08 2.42
C LYS A 67 -2.45 -6.03 3.25
N MET A 68 -3.28 -5.47 4.13
CA MET A 68 -4.26 -6.18 4.94
C MET A 68 -5.65 -5.82 4.44
N ASP A 69 -6.43 -6.81 3.99
CA ASP A 69 -7.81 -6.60 3.56
C ASP A 69 -8.79 -7.20 4.59
N PHE A 70 -9.92 -6.52 4.77
CA PHE A 70 -10.99 -6.86 5.70
C PHE A 70 -12.33 -6.81 4.98
N GLY A 71 -13.15 -7.86 5.05
CA GLY A 71 -14.45 -7.81 4.39
C GLY A 71 -15.00 -9.17 3.98
N TRP A 72 -15.61 -9.21 2.80
CA TRP A 72 -16.30 -10.36 2.20
C TRP A 72 -17.51 -10.83 3.02
N ASN A 73 -18.23 -9.89 3.64
CA ASN A 73 -19.43 -10.21 4.38
C ASN A 73 -20.43 -10.95 3.49
N ARG A 74 -20.94 -12.06 3.96
CA ARG A 74 -21.94 -12.83 3.22
C ARG A 74 -23.34 -12.66 3.77
N GLU A 75 -23.48 -12.74 5.08
CA GLU A 75 -24.77 -12.72 5.76
C GLU A 75 -25.07 -11.36 6.37
N GLU A 76 -24.12 -10.80 7.06
CA GLU A 76 -24.24 -9.49 7.69
C GLU A 76 -24.17 -8.38 6.65
N GLN A 77 -25.12 -7.45 6.70
CA GLN A 77 -25.15 -6.32 5.80
C GLN A 77 -23.92 -5.44 5.97
N TYR A 78 -23.44 -5.34 7.20
CA TYR A 78 -22.26 -4.60 7.59
C TYR A 78 -21.52 -5.32 8.70
N VAL A 79 -20.20 -5.23 8.66
CA VAL A 79 -19.32 -5.67 9.75
C VAL A 79 -18.50 -4.49 10.24
N HIS A 80 -18.60 -4.23 11.52
CA HIS A 80 -17.75 -3.27 12.20
C HIS A 80 -16.45 -3.97 12.63
N TRP A 81 -15.34 -3.51 12.09
CA TRP A 81 -14.00 -3.99 12.39
C TRP A 81 -13.34 -3.08 13.40
N GLN A 82 -13.21 -3.53 14.63
CA GLN A 82 -12.48 -2.84 15.67
C GLN A 82 -11.32 -3.72 16.14
N GLY A 83 -10.11 -3.16 16.13
CA GLY A 83 -8.95 -3.91 16.52
C GLY A 83 -7.65 -3.27 16.13
N LYS A 84 -6.59 -4.08 16.17
CA LYS A 84 -5.26 -3.61 15.89
C LYS A 84 -4.44 -4.59 15.05
N LEU A 85 -3.46 -4.02 14.36
CA LEU A 85 -2.35 -4.72 13.73
C LEU A 85 -1.08 -4.40 14.50
N SER A 86 -0.28 -5.40 14.83
CA SER A 86 0.95 -5.21 15.60
C SER A 86 2.09 -6.10 15.10
N LEU A 87 3.32 -5.72 15.45
CA LEU A 87 4.54 -6.44 15.16
C LEU A 87 5.17 -6.94 16.47
N ASP A 88 5.53 -8.22 16.56
CA ASP A 88 6.30 -8.75 17.68
C ASP A 88 7.77 -8.32 17.64
N LYS A 89 8.32 -8.16 16.41
CA LYS A 89 9.71 -7.72 16.14
C LYS A 89 9.71 -6.64 15.06
N GLY A 90 10.83 -5.93 14.94
CA GLY A 90 11.03 -4.94 13.87
C GLY A 90 10.34 -3.61 14.12
N LYS A 91 10.03 -2.88 13.06
CA LYS A 91 9.46 -1.54 13.10
C LYS A 91 8.37 -1.35 12.05
N LEU A 92 7.31 -0.66 12.44
CA LEU A 92 6.27 -0.15 11.56
C LEU A 92 6.65 1.29 11.17
N HIS A 93 6.99 1.50 9.90
CA HIS A 93 7.37 2.83 9.36
C HIS A 93 6.14 3.68 9.05
N GLY A 94 5.04 3.04 8.67
CA GLY A 94 3.81 3.74 8.34
C GLY A 94 2.66 2.82 8.01
N VAL A 95 1.47 3.41 7.98
CA VAL A 95 0.22 2.76 7.59
C VAL A 95 -0.49 3.63 6.58
N THR A 96 -0.72 3.11 5.38
CA THR A 96 -1.45 3.81 4.33
C THR A 96 -2.87 3.29 4.25
N PRO A 97 -3.88 4.14 4.48
CA PRO A 97 -5.27 3.74 4.35
C PRO A 97 -5.64 3.53 2.87
N CYS A 98 -6.29 2.41 2.59
CA CYS A 98 -6.90 2.08 1.30
C CYS A 98 -8.41 1.95 1.47
N PHE A 99 -9.01 2.84 2.26
CA PHE A 99 -10.44 2.82 2.53
C PHE A 99 -11.23 3.18 1.28
N ARG A 100 -12.33 2.47 1.09
CA ARG A 100 -13.25 2.64 -0.02
C ARG A 100 -14.65 2.97 0.51
N GLY A 101 -15.42 3.60 -0.36
CA GLY A 101 -16.76 4.03 -0.02
C GLY A 101 -16.78 5.47 0.47
N ALA A 102 -17.95 6.03 0.60
CA ALA A 102 -18.12 7.38 1.07
C ALA A 102 -17.76 7.46 2.55
N ALA A 103 -16.64 8.08 2.87
CA ALA A 103 -16.38 8.53 4.22
C ALA A 103 -17.41 9.59 4.65
N PHE A 104 -17.96 10.31 3.66
CA PHE A 104 -19.02 11.28 3.83
C PHE A 104 -19.93 11.26 2.61
N THR A 105 -21.16 10.83 2.81
CA THR A 105 -22.28 11.41 2.09
C THR A 105 -22.90 12.43 3.01
N SER A 106 -23.21 13.60 2.49
CA SER A 106 -24.06 14.52 3.26
C SER A 106 -25.28 13.74 3.72
N PRO A 107 -25.60 13.69 5.02
CA PRO A 107 -26.76 12.97 5.49
C PRO A 107 -27.97 13.51 4.75
N GLN A 108 -28.71 12.63 4.08
CA GLN A 108 -29.96 12.97 3.44
C GLN A 108 -31.08 12.69 4.42
N GLU A 109 -32.19 13.39 4.27
CA GLU A 109 -33.36 13.17 5.13
C GLU A 109 -33.82 11.71 5.04
N GLY A 110 -33.84 11.00 6.17
CA GLY A 110 -34.16 9.58 6.27
C GLY A 110 -32.99 8.60 6.15
N GLU A 111 -31.75 9.09 6.03
CA GLU A 111 -30.57 8.22 6.15
C GLU A 111 -30.39 7.73 7.59
N THR A 112 -30.10 6.43 7.71
CA THR A 112 -29.84 5.81 8.99
C THR A 112 -28.42 6.14 9.49
N GLU A 113 -28.17 6.00 10.76
CA GLU A 113 -26.87 6.16 11.47
C GLU A 113 -25.68 5.52 10.73
N PHE A 114 -25.96 4.56 9.91
CA PHE A 114 -25.00 3.75 9.15
C PHE A 114 -24.20 4.55 8.09
N HIS A 115 -24.80 5.55 7.48
CA HIS A 115 -24.16 6.40 6.47
C HIS A 115 -23.19 7.44 7.07
N THR A 116 -23.12 7.52 8.39
CA THR A 116 -22.25 8.43 9.14
C THR A 116 -20.94 7.76 9.61
N HIS A 117 -20.76 6.47 9.38
CA HIS A 117 -19.55 5.77 9.85
C HIS A 117 -18.34 6.11 9.01
N VAL A 118 -17.28 6.54 9.67
CA VAL A 118 -16.01 6.91 9.07
C VAL A 118 -15.00 5.80 9.31
N ASN A 119 -14.40 5.29 8.22
CA ASN A 119 -13.25 4.40 8.35
C ASN A 119 -12.03 5.21 8.75
N CYS A 120 -11.35 4.84 9.82
CA CYS A 120 -10.19 5.59 10.31
C CYS A 120 -9.08 4.70 10.88
N ILE A 121 -7.87 5.25 10.82
CA ILE A 121 -6.75 4.81 11.63
C ILE A 121 -6.86 5.61 12.94
N VAL A 122 -7.14 4.90 14.05
CA VAL A 122 -7.35 5.50 15.36
C VAL A 122 -6.03 5.96 15.98
N SER A 123 -5.01 5.09 15.87
CA SER A 123 -3.66 5.36 16.36
C SER A 123 -2.62 4.62 15.55
N VAL A 124 -1.41 5.14 15.53
CA VAL A 124 -0.24 4.49 14.94
C VAL A 124 1.01 4.83 15.72
N ASN A 125 1.85 3.82 15.97
CA ASN A 125 3.20 3.98 16.49
C ASN A 125 4.17 3.05 15.75
N ASP A 126 5.39 2.91 16.22
CA ASP A 126 6.42 2.11 15.55
C ASP A 126 6.24 0.57 15.69
N LYS A 127 5.22 0.12 16.40
CA LYS A 127 4.91 -1.30 16.63
C LYS A 127 3.50 -1.71 16.25
N GLU A 128 2.55 -0.80 16.34
CA GLU A 128 1.14 -1.15 16.14
C GLU A 128 0.32 0.00 15.59
N THR A 129 -0.82 -0.33 15.02
CA THR A 129 -1.87 0.58 14.58
C THR A 129 -3.23 0.05 15.00
N GLU A 130 -4.08 0.94 15.50
CA GLU A 130 -5.48 0.66 15.80
C GLU A 130 -6.37 1.15 14.67
N LEU A 131 -7.35 0.34 14.30
CA LEU A 131 -8.25 0.59 13.18
C LEU A 131 -9.70 0.50 13.64
N ASP A 132 -10.53 1.40 13.09
CA ASP A 132 -11.98 1.36 13.19
C ASP A 132 -12.56 1.49 11.77
N MET A 133 -13.20 0.44 11.28
CA MET A 133 -13.61 0.33 9.89
C MET A 133 -14.92 -0.43 9.75
N TYR A 134 -15.62 -0.17 8.63
CA TYR A 134 -16.82 -0.88 8.25
C TYR A 134 -16.67 -1.48 6.86
N SER A 135 -16.97 -2.76 6.72
CA SER A 135 -17.16 -3.40 5.42
C SER A 135 -18.63 -3.73 5.18
N SER A 136 -19.04 -3.72 3.92
CA SER A 136 -20.44 -4.02 3.57
C SER A 136 -20.59 -5.38 2.90
N LYS A 137 -21.79 -5.92 2.99
CA LYS A 137 -22.21 -7.05 2.17
C LYS A 137 -22.38 -6.57 0.75
N ASN A 138 -21.59 -7.03 -0.12
CA ASN A 138 -21.62 -6.93 -1.56
C ASN A 138 -22.30 -5.78 -2.28
N PRO A 139 -21.91 -5.56 -3.54
CA PRO A 139 -21.46 -4.27 -4.03
C PRO A 139 -22.55 -3.24 -3.89
N ASN A 140 -22.60 -2.62 -2.75
CA ASN A 140 -23.20 -1.32 -2.63
C ASN A 140 -22.27 -0.33 -3.32
N THR A 141 -22.78 0.49 -4.20
CA THR A 141 -22.01 1.49 -4.94
C THR A 141 -21.42 2.58 -4.03
N THR A 142 -21.92 2.72 -2.82
CA THR A 142 -21.50 3.76 -1.85
C THR A 142 -20.55 3.26 -0.78
N THR A 143 -20.58 1.96 -0.46
CA THR A 143 -19.72 1.38 0.58
C THR A 143 -19.03 0.14 0.04
N ALA A 144 -17.73 0.03 0.20
CA ALA A 144 -16.99 -1.11 -0.33
C ALA A 144 -17.24 -2.37 0.49
N ALA A 145 -17.36 -3.49 -0.21
CA ALA A 145 -17.40 -4.82 0.41
C ALA A 145 -16.11 -5.16 1.19
N MET A 146 -15.04 -4.41 0.97
CA MET A 146 -13.74 -4.59 1.61
C MET A 146 -13.13 -3.25 1.97
N GLN A 147 -12.44 -3.22 3.10
CA GLN A 147 -11.53 -2.15 3.49
C GLN A 147 -10.10 -2.69 3.51
N ALA A 148 -9.12 -1.82 3.39
CA ALA A 148 -7.74 -2.24 3.45
C ALA A 148 -6.83 -1.16 4.05
N VAL A 149 -5.68 -1.63 4.56
CA VAL A 149 -4.52 -0.79 4.90
C VAL A 149 -3.26 -1.45 4.35
N ILE A 150 -2.25 -0.64 4.07
CA ILE A 150 -0.91 -1.11 3.71
C ILE A 150 0.03 -0.78 4.86
N LEU A 151 0.66 -1.79 5.42
CA LEU A 151 1.71 -1.67 6.43
C LEU A 151 3.06 -1.55 5.71
N ASP A 152 3.85 -0.54 6.05
CA ASP A 152 5.26 -0.42 5.67
C ASP A 152 6.10 -0.89 6.86
N VAL A 153 6.65 -2.09 6.76
CA VAL A 153 7.33 -2.79 7.86
C VAL A 153 8.79 -3.06 7.53
N GLU A 154 9.64 -2.97 8.56
CA GLU A 154 11.02 -3.42 8.51
C GLU A 154 11.25 -4.39 9.68
N MET A 155 11.43 -5.67 9.37
CA MET A 155 11.44 -6.71 10.38
C MET A 155 12.18 -7.97 9.94
N PRO A 156 12.61 -8.82 10.89
CA PRO A 156 13.17 -10.14 10.57
C PRO A 156 12.11 -11.03 9.89
N LYS A 157 12.57 -11.97 9.07
CA LYS A 157 11.67 -12.93 8.37
C LYS A 157 10.90 -13.84 9.35
N ASP A 158 11.43 -14.09 10.55
CA ASP A 158 10.77 -14.83 11.62
C ASP A 158 9.89 -13.94 12.50
N GLY A 159 9.90 -12.62 12.30
CA GLY A 159 9.02 -11.68 12.97
C GLY A 159 7.58 -11.84 12.50
N LYS A 160 6.62 -11.60 13.38
CA LYS A 160 5.19 -11.82 13.13
C LYS A 160 4.44 -10.52 12.96
N ILE A 161 3.53 -10.52 12.01
CA ILE A 161 2.44 -9.55 11.89
C ILE A 161 1.21 -10.17 12.53
N ILE A 162 0.62 -9.47 13.49
CA ILE A 162 -0.47 -9.93 14.32
C ILE A 162 -1.69 -9.06 14.06
N ALA A 163 -2.83 -9.68 13.77
CA ALA A 163 -4.13 -9.04 13.61
C ALA A 163 -5.05 -9.48 14.76
N GLU A 164 -5.48 -8.54 15.58
CA GLU A 164 -6.43 -8.74 16.68
C GLU A 164 -7.68 -7.90 16.41
N PHE A 165 -8.76 -8.54 15.91
CA PHE A 165 -10.01 -7.89 15.54
C PHE A 165 -11.20 -8.67 16.05
N ASN A 166 -12.19 -7.96 16.57
CA ASN A 166 -13.48 -8.52 16.99
C ASN A 166 -13.33 -9.78 17.87
N GLY A 167 -12.35 -9.77 18.79
CA GLY A 167 -12.06 -10.87 19.71
C GLY A 167 -11.34 -12.07 19.09
N LYS A 168 -10.89 -11.98 17.84
CA LYS A 168 -10.06 -13.00 17.19
C LYS A 168 -8.62 -12.51 17.01
N LYS A 169 -7.69 -13.46 17.06
CA LYS A 169 -6.28 -13.21 16.81
C LYS A 169 -5.74 -14.14 15.74
N PHE A 170 -5.05 -13.56 14.77
CA PHE A 170 -4.35 -14.25 13.69
C PHE A 170 -2.95 -13.71 13.59
N GLU A 171 -1.98 -14.56 13.26
CA GLU A 171 -0.59 -14.15 13.14
C GLU A 171 0.14 -14.94 12.06
N HIS A 172 1.03 -14.24 11.34
CA HIS A 172 1.92 -14.86 10.35
C HIS A 172 3.29 -14.23 10.41
N THR A 173 4.32 -15.06 10.17
CA THR A 173 5.68 -14.54 10.00
C THR A 173 5.81 -13.80 8.68
N LEU A 174 6.72 -12.83 8.62
CA LEU A 174 7.02 -12.15 7.36
C LEU A 174 7.51 -13.15 6.29
N GLY A 175 8.27 -14.18 6.68
CA GLY A 175 8.73 -15.24 5.80
C GLY A 175 7.57 -15.97 5.11
N GLU A 176 6.53 -16.36 5.88
CA GLU A 176 5.32 -16.97 5.31
C GLU A 176 4.59 -16.05 4.33
N LEU A 177 4.57 -14.74 4.62
CA LEU A 177 3.92 -13.77 3.76
C LEU A 177 4.74 -13.44 2.50
N LEU A 178 6.06 -13.56 2.54
CA LEU A 178 6.90 -13.47 1.34
C LEU A 178 6.62 -14.62 0.35
N GLU A 179 6.24 -15.79 0.86
CA GLU A 179 5.86 -16.94 0.03
C GLU A 179 4.47 -16.79 -0.59
N GLY A 180 3.50 -16.23 0.15
CA GLY A 180 2.14 -16.05 -0.36
C GLY A 180 1.16 -15.48 0.65
N SER A 181 -0.03 -15.15 0.16
CA SER A 181 -1.11 -14.60 0.99
C SER A 181 -1.72 -15.66 1.92
N ARG A 182 -2.30 -15.18 3.04
CA ARG A 182 -3.01 -15.99 4.03
C ARG A 182 -4.36 -15.37 4.34
N SER A 183 -5.43 -16.17 4.35
CA SER A 183 -6.79 -15.70 4.66
C SER A 183 -7.38 -16.42 5.87
N HIS A 184 -8.10 -15.68 6.70
CA HIS A 184 -8.75 -16.18 7.90
C HIS A 184 -10.20 -15.75 7.94
N PHE A 185 -11.10 -16.70 8.04
CA PHE A 185 -12.52 -16.45 8.26
C PHE A 185 -12.80 -16.23 9.75
N MET A 186 -13.63 -15.25 10.07
CA MET A 186 -13.91 -14.87 11.45
C MET A 186 -14.75 -15.91 12.21
N ILE A 187 -15.74 -16.51 11.56
CA ILE A 187 -16.66 -17.46 12.21
C ILE A 187 -16.54 -18.86 11.59
N GLY A 188 -16.43 -18.94 10.28
CA GLY A 188 -16.37 -20.19 9.55
C GLY A 188 -16.31 -19.94 8.03
N TRP A 189 -16.36 -21.02 7.27
CA TRP A 189 -16.26 -20.92 5.82
C TRP A 189 -17.30 -19.96 5.23
N LEU A 190 -16.82 -19.01 4.43
CA LEU A 190 -17.61 -17.95 3.79
C LEU A 190 -18.15 -16.84 4.71
N SER A 191 -17.71 -16.76 5.96
CA SER A 191 -17.93 -15.56 6.76
C SER A 191 -17.02 -14.43 6.32
N GLU A 192 -17.15 -13.26 6.94
CA GLU A 192 -16.18 -12.18 6.82
C GLU A 192 -14.78 -12.67 7.14
N ALA A 193 -13.78 -12.05 6.51
CA ALA A 193 -12.41 -12.53 6.56
C ALA A 193 -11.39 -11.40 6.67
N ILE A 194 -10.23 -11.76 7.20
CA ILE A 194 -9.01 -10.96 7.14
C ILE A 194 -8.04 -11.65 6.17
N LEU A 195 -7.52 -10.90 5.22
CA LEU A 195 -6.51 -11.37 4.28
C LEU A 195 -5.18 -10.64 4.54
N PHE A 196 -4.17 -11.41 4.91
CA PHE A 196 -2.78 -11.00 4.87
C PHE A 196 -2.28 -11.22 3.45
N ASN A 197 -2.09 -10.15 2.69
CA ASN A 197 -1.56 -10.29 1.34
C ASN A 197 -0.09 -10.65 1.36
N ARG A 198 0.38 -11.21 0.24
CA ARG A 198 1.80 -11.46 0.05
C ARG A 198 2.61 -10.20 0.30
N ALA A 199 3.66 -10.32 1.12
CA ALA A 199 4.57 -9.23 1.40
C ALA A 199 5.35 -8.84 0.12
N MET A 200 5.42 -7.53 -0.14
CA MET A 200 6.15 -6.96 -1.27
C MET A 200 7.46 -6.36 -0.77
N PRO A 201 8.61 -6.93 -1.14
CA PRO A 201 9.92 -6.38 -0.80
C PRO A 201 10.13 -4.98 -1.39
N GLU A 202 11.00 -4.19 -0.78
CA GLU A 202 11.33 -2.83 -1.23
C GLU A 202 11.76 -2.78 -2.70
N SER A 203 12.48 -3.77 -3.18
CA SER A 203 12.86 -3.90 -4.59
C SER A 203 11.70 -3.96 -5.58
N CYS A 204 10.48 -4.25 -5.11
CA CYS A 204 9.29 -4.29 -5.96
C CYS A 204 8.57 -2.94 -6.05
N PHE A 205 8.72 -2.07 -5.05
CA PHE A 205 7.99 -0.81 -4.99
C PHE A 205 8.87 0.44 -5.06
N THR A 206 10.19 0.27 -5.22
CA THR A 206 11.14 1.38 -5.40
C THR A 206 11.94 1.17 -6.68
N VAL A 207 12.02 2.22 -7.51
CA VAL A 207 12.86 2.28 -8.70
C VAL A 207 13.71 3.53 -8.62
N GLU A 208 15.03 3.35 -8.63
CA GLU A 208 16.00 4.45 -8.68
C GLU A 208 16.81 4.33 -9.98
N HIS A 209 16.99 5.47 -10.68
CA HIS A 209 17.73 5.48 -11.94
C HIS A 209 18.46 6.78 -12.17
N TYR A 210 19.66 6.67 -12.74
CA TYR A 210 20.49 7.78 -13.19
C TYR A 210 20.81 7.61 -14.67
N MET A 211 20.67 8.69 -15.44
CA MET A 211 21.07 8.70 -16.84
C MET A 211 21.59 10.07 -17.28
N GLU A 212 22.34 10.10 -18.35
CA GLU A 212 22.76 11.32 -19.01
C GLU A 212 22.12 11.40 -20.41
N ASP A 213 21.37 12.47 -20.65
CA ASP A 213 20.81 12.77 -21.97
C ASP A 213 21.77 13.73 -22.70
N LYS A 214 22.42 13.21 -23.75
CA LYS A 214 23.44 13.91 -24.54
C LYS A 214 22.90 14.46 -25.87
N GLU A 215 21.65 14.26 -26.20
CA GLU A 215 21.12 14.81 -27.42
C GLU A 215 21.05 16.33 -27.38
N PRO A 216 21.54 17.02 -28.42
CA PRO A 216 21.40 18.46 -28.51
C PRO A 216 19.93 18.85 -28.53
N GLN A 217 19.59 19.90 -27.79
CA GLN A 217 18.28 20.50 -27.83
C GLN A 217 18.06 21.02 -29.26
N ARG A 218 17.07 20.49 -29.96
CA ARG A 218 16.61 21.11 -31.20
C ARG A 218 15.90 22.40 -30.80
N ASP A 219 16.49 23.53 -31.20
CA ASP A 219 15.80 24.81 -31.12
C ASP A 219 14.54 24.71 -31.97
N THR A 220 13.37 24.86 -31.36
CA THR A 220 12.09 25.00 -32.02
C THR A 220 11.74 26.47 -32.12
#